data_98c7acba3949adb2fe0211183b0c144d
#
_entry.id   98c7acba3949adb2fe0211183b0c144d
#
_cell.length_a   1.000
_cell.length_b   1.000
_cell.length_c   1.000
_cell.angle_alpha   90.00
_cell.angle_beta   90.00
_cell.angle_gamma   90.00
#
_symmetry.space_group_name_H-M   'P 1'
#
loop_
_entity.id
_entity.type
_entity.pdbx_description
1 polymer ?
#
loop_
_entity_poly.entity_id
_entity_poly.type
_entity_poly.pdbx_seq_one_letter_code
_entity_poly.pdbx_strand_id
1 'polypeptide(L)'
;LIQFIFALFGAIISTWWLWLPIGAWFGYLAWQNYRRLEWAKNTEHQLLLLEIPRTNDKKELAAEQLFSSLHGILRPRKELLKEGAIQEHISFEIAAIDQRIRFYVWTPKHLVNYVEGQIYAQYPEVQIEELDEDYARQEITQPYFHSGEITLNSDDTIPIRTFPSFEVDPLAGLTATLAKLENKNEQMWIQILSQPIDDSWHQTGARKINSIKQGNGSMGGKFGGFLGEII
;
A
#
# COMPACT_ATOMS: atom_id res chain seq x y z
N LEU A 1 41.81 22.96 -25.80
CA LEU A 1 40.41 22.50 -25.68
C LEU A 1 40.14 21.33 -26.64
N ILE A 2 40.42 21.48 -27.94
CA ILE A 2 40.20 20.47 -28.98
C ILE A 2 40.99 19.18 -28.71
N GLN A 3 42.27 19.26 -28.35
CA GLN A 3 43.08 18.10 -27.99
C GLN A 3 42.56 17.34 -26.77
N PHE A 4 42.03 18.06 -25.79
CA PHE A 4 41.43 17.45 -24.61
C PHE A 4 40.14 16.66 -24.96
N ILE A 5 39.32 17.20 -25.86
CA ILE A 5 38.13 16.53 -26.38
C ILE A 5 38.49 15.25 -27.14
N PHE A 6 39.51 15.30 -28.01
CA PHE A 6 39.99 14.11 -28.74
C PHE A 6 40.60 13.04 -27.81
N ALA A 7 41.31 13.44 -26.75
CA ALA A 7 41.84 12.52 -25.76
C ALA A 7 40.70 11.84 -24.95
N LEU A 8 39.69 12.59 -24.61
CA LEU A 8 38.50 12.09 -23.90
C LEU A 8 37.70 11.11 -24.77
N PHE A 9 37.48 11.42 -26.04
CA PHE A 9 36.87 10.51 -27.01
C PHE A 9 37.71 9.24 -27.23
N GLY A 10 39.04 9.37 -27.36
CA GLY A 10 39.93 8.23 -27.46
C GLY A 10 39.90 7.32 -26.24
N ALA A 11 39.84 7.89 -25.04
CA ALA A 11 39.69 7.13 -23.80
C ALA A 11 38.35 6.39 -23.73
N ILE A 12 37.25 7.03 -24.11
CA ILE A 12 35.92 6.41 -24.17
C ILE A 12 35.90 5.24 -25.16
N ILE A 13 36.49 5.43 -26.35
CA ILE A 13 36.56 4.38 -27.37
C ILE A 13 37.47 3.23 -26.94
N SER A 14 38.60 3.49 -26.27
CA SER A 14 39.52 2.44 -25.82
C SER A 14 38.94 1.63 -24.63
N THR A 15 37.99 2.20 -23.90
CA THR A 15 37.33 1.54 -22.75
C THR A 15 35.89 1.06 -23.07
N TRP A 16 35.54 0.93 -24.35
CA TRP A 16 34.20 0.54 -24.80
C TRP A 16 33.68 -0.74 -24.15
N TRP A 17 34.55 -1.70 -23.86
CA TRP A 17 34.20 -2.97 -23.19
C TRP A 17 33.73 -2.79 -21.75
N LEU A 18 34.10 -1.69 -21.08
CA LEU A 18 33.57 -1.35 -19.75
C LEU A 18 32.11 -0.89 -19.81
N TRP A 19 31.69 -0.34 -20.94
CA TRP A 19 30.32 0.15 -21.12
C TRP A 19 29.33 -0.96 -21.43
N LEU A 20 29.80 -2.12 -21.91
CA LEU A 20 28.96 -3.27 -22.22
C LEU A 20 28.20 -3.79 -20.96
N PRO A 21 28.86 -4.08 -19.80
CA PRO A 21 28.14 -4.52 -18.62
C PRO A 21 27.23 -3.45 -18.06
N ILE A 22 27.60 -2.16 -18.16
CA ILE A 22 26.77 -1.04 -17.75
C ILE A 22 25.51 -0.97 -18.63
N GLY A 23 25.69 -1.01 -19.95
CA GLY A 23 24.58 -1.03 -20.91
C GLY A 23 23.68 -2.24 -20.74
N ALA A 24 24.24 -3.43 -20.51
CA ALA A 24 23.50 -4.65 -20.24
C ALA A 24 22.69 -4.54 -18.93
N TRP A 25 23.25 -3.93 -17.89
CA TRP A 25 22.56 -3.67 -16.64
C TRP A 25 21.36 -2.73 -16.82
N PHE A 26 21.56 -1.60 -17.50
CA PHE A 26 20.45 -0.68 -17.80
C PHE A 26 19.40 -1.31 -18.72
N GLY A 27 19.83 -2.09 -19.72
CA GLY A 27 18.93 -2.86 -20.57
C GLY A 27 18.10 -3.87 -19.79
N TYR A 28 18.72 -4.57 -18.84
CA TYR A 28 18.02 -5.48 -17.95
C TYR A 28 16.99 -4.77 -17.05
N LEU A 29 17.37 -3.62 -16.45
CA LEU A 29 16.44 -2.82 -15.65
C LEU A 29 15.28 -2.28 -16.48
N ALA A 30 15.54 -1.81 -17.69
CA ALA A 30 14.51 -1.33 -18.62
C ALA A 30 13.57 -2.48 -19.02
N TRP A 31 14.12 -3.65 -19.31
CA TRP A 31 13.34 -4.85 -19.63
C TRP A 31 12.47 -5.30 -18.45
N GLN A 32 13.02 -5.33 -17.23
CA GLN A 32 12.22 -5.63 -16.02
C GLN A 32 11.08 -4.62 -15.82
N ASN A 33 11.38 -3.34 -16.02
CA ASN A 33 10.36 -2.29 -15.87
C ASN A 33 9.26 -2.43 -16.93
N TYR A 34 9.63 -2.73 -18.16
CA TYR A 34 8.69 -3.03 -19.24
C TYR A 34 7.79 -4.24 -18.88
N ARG A 35 8.36 -5.33 -18.39
CA ARG A 35 7.61 -6.52 -17.96
C ARG A 35 6.63 -6.21 -16.83
N ARG A 36 7.03 -5.40 -15.87
CA ARG A 36 6.15 -4.97 -14.77
C ARG A 36 4.98 -4.11 -15.26
N LEU A 37 5.25 -3.19 -16.17
CA LEU A 37 4.19 -2.36 -16.76
C LEU A 37 3.21 -3.21 -17.58
N GLU A 38 3.71 -4.19 -18.31
CA GLU A 38 2.88 -5.12 -19.06
C GLU A 38 2.02 -5.99 -18.12
N TRP A 39 2.60 -6.49 -17.04
CA TRP A 39 1.87 -7.21 -16.00
C TRP A 39 0.75 -6.35 -15.41
N ALA A 40 1.06 -5.12 -14.96
CA ALA A 40 0.08 -4.22 -14.37
C ALA A 40 -1.08 -3.89 -15.34
N LYS A 41 -0.77 -3.72 -16.62
CA LYS A 41 -1.77 -3.42 -17.65
C LYS A 41 -2.69 -4.60 -17.94
N ASN A 42 -2.18 -5.82 -17.87
CA ASN A 42 -2.91 -7.04 -18.21
C ASN A 42 -3.67 -7.63 -17.01
N THR A 43 -3.42 -7.13 -15.81
CA THR A 43 -4.13 -7.59 -14.60
C THR A 43 -5.50 -6.92 -14.54
N GLU A 44 -6.55 -7.71 -14.71
CA GLU A 44 -7.92 -7.25 -14.48
C GLU A 44 -8.20 -7.14 -12.99
N HIS A 45 -8.97 -6.14 -12.62
CA HIS A 45 -9.35 -5.87 -11.24
C HIS A 45 -10.87 -5.84 -11.11
N GLN A 46 -11.35 -6.15 -9.92
CA GLN A 46 -12.75 -6.20 -9.57
C GLN A 46 -13.00 -5.32 -8.35
N LEU A 47 -14.08 -4.56 -8.38
CA LEU A 47 -14.58 -3.81 -7.23
C LEU A 47 -15.71 -4.61 -6.58
N LEU A 48 -15.59 -4.81 -5.27
CA LEU A 48 -16.56 -5.51 -4.43
C LEU A 48 -17.22 -4.50 -3.52
N LEU A 49 -18.55 -4.44 -3.52
CA LEU A 49 -19.33 -3.67 -2.55
C LEU A 49 -19.57 -4.54 -1.33
N LEU A 50 -19.27 -4.01 -0.15
CA LEU A 50 -19.54 -4.68 1.13
C LEU A 50 -20.77 -4.07 1.80
N GLU A 51 -21.81 -4.83 1.92
CA GLU A 51 -22.98 -4.45 2.71
C GLU A 51 -22.89 -5.03 4.13
N ILE A 52 -22.57 -4.15 5.08
CA ILE A 52 -22.35 -4.51 6.47
C ILE A 52 -23.65 -4.32 7.26
N PRO A 53 -24.17 -5.36 7.91
CA PRO A 53 -25.37 -5.23 8.73
C PRO A 53 -25.14 -4.30 9.94
N ARG A 54 -26.19 -3.58 10.36
CA ARG A 54 -26.09 -2.63 11.48
C ARG A 54 -25.73 -3.28 12.82
N THR A 55 -26.07 -4.55 12.97
CA THR A 55 -25.80 -5.34 14.19
C THR A 55 -24.57 -6.22 13.96
N ASN A 56 -23.41 -5.59 13.82
CA ASN A 56 -22.14 -6.32 13.72
C ASN A 56 -21.47 -6.35 15.10
N ASP A 57 -21.48 -7.52 15.75
CA ASP A 57 -20.86 -7.73 17.06
C ASP A 57 -19.38 -8.11 16.99
N LYS A 58 -18.80 -8.12 15.78
CA LYS A 58 -17.39 -8.46 15.59
C LYS A 58 -16.50 -7.30 16.03
N LYS A 59 -15.52 -7.65 16.86
CA LYS A 59 -14.53 -6.69 17.38
C LYS A 59 -13.37 -6.52 16.42
N GLU A 60 -12.53 -5.57 16.73
CA GLU A 60 -11.33 -5.18 15.96
C GLU A 60 -10.38 -6.35 15.70
N LEU A 61 -10.37 -7.36 16.57
CA LEU A 61 -9.58 -8.59 16.39
C LEU A 61 -9.93 -9.34 15.09
N ALA A 62 -11.19 -9.28 14.65
CA ALA A 62 -11.61 -9.90 13.40
C ALA A 62 -10.93 -9.20 12.20
N ALA A 63 -10.80 -7.87 12.25
CA ALA A 63 -10.06 -7.11 11.23
C ALA A 63 -8.56 -7.46 11.23
N GLU A 64 -7.94 -7.59 12.40
CA GLU A 64 -6.55 -8.01 12.52
C GLU A 64 -6.32 -9.40 11.91
N GLN A 65 -7.22 -10.35 12.17
CA GLN A 65 -7.16 -11.69 11.57
C GLN A 65 -7.38 -11.65 10.05
N LEU A 66 -8.29 -10.79 9.55
CA LEU A 66 -8.48 -10.59 8.13
C LEU A 66 -7.18 -10.10 7.46
N PHE A 67 -6.58 -9.02 7.96
CA PHE A 67 -5.33 -8.49 7.41
C PHE A 67 -4.17 -9.49 7.51
N SER A 68 -4.09 -10.25 8.61
CA SER A 68 -3.10 -11.31 8.76
C SER A 68 -3.27 -12.42 7.71
N SER A 69 -4.52 -12.82 7.42
CA SER A 69 -4.78 -13.83 6.41
C SER A 69 -4.41 -13.36 5.00
N LEU A 70 -4.56 -12.08 4.69
CA LEU A 70 -4.19 -11.52 3.39
C LEU A 70 -2.69 -11.58 3.10
N HIS A 71 -1.85 -11.86 4.10
CA HIS A 71 -0.43 -12.19 3.86
C HIS A 71 -0.25 -13.40 2.93
N GLY A 72 -1.27 -14.26 2.81
CA GLY A 72 -1.27 -15.41 1.92
C GLY A 72 -1.12 -15.07 0.43
N ILE A 73 -1.37 -13.83 0.02
CA ILE A 73 -1.13 -13.38 -1.38
C ILE A 73 0.32 -12.96 -1.64
N LEU A 74 1.23 -13.13 -0.67
CA LEU A 74 2.64 -12.79 -0.85
C LEU A 74 3.26 -13.63 -1.98
N ARG A 75 3.77 -12.96 -3.01
CA ARG A 75 4.44 -13.61 -4.12
C ARG A 75 5.88 -13.97 -3.79
N PRO A 76 6.33 -15.15 -4.22
CA PRO A 76 7.73 -15.53 -4.09
C PRO A 76 8.67 -14.53 -4.77
N ARG A 77 9.78 -14.21 -4.14
CA ARG A 77 10.79 -13.28 -4.68
C ARG A 77 11.29 -13.68 -6.07
N LYS A 78 11.25 -14.97 -6.39
CA LYS A 78 11.62 -15.50 -7.71
C LYS A 78 10.70 -14.97 -8.82
N GLU A 79 9.39 -14.94 -8.59
CA GLU A 79 8.41 -14.42 -9.55
C GLU A 79 8.59 -12.92 -9.76
N LEU A 80 8.78 -12.17 -8.68
CA LEU A 80 8.98 -10.72 -8.72
C LEU A 80 10.25 -10.32 -9.50
N LEU A 81 11.32 -11.11 -9.39
CA LEU A 81 12.62 -10.78 -10.01
C LEU A 81 12.80 -11.39 -11.40
N LYS A 82 12.34 -12.63 -11.63
CA LYS A 82 12.59 -13.34 -12.89
C LYS A 82 11.45 -13.22 -13.88
N GLU A 83 10.22 -13.20 -13.40
CA GLU A 83 9.04 -13.20 -14.25
C GLU A 83 8.49 -11.79 -14.49
N GLY A 84 9.02 -10.79 -13.76
CA GLY A 84 8.56 -9.41 -13.84
C GLY A 84 7.17 -9.22 -13.22
N ALA A 85 6.74 -10.14 -12.37
CA ALA A 85 5.50 -10.01 -11.63
C ALA A 85 5.57 -8.82 -10.66
N ILE A 86 4.41 -8.27 -10.33
CA ILE A 86 4.27 -7.23 -9.32
C ILE A 86 3.65 -7.86 -8.08
N GLN A 87 4.11 -7.47 -6.89
CA GLN A 87 3.38 -7.78 -5.68
C GLN A 87 2.05 -7.07 -5.71
N GLU A 88 0.99 -7.82 -5.69
CA GLU A 88 -0.37 -7.29 -5.73
C GLU A 88 -0.74 -6.67 -4.39
N HIS A 89 -1.67 -5.75 -4.45
CA HIS A 89 -2.28 -5.10 -3.29
C HIS A 89 -3.79 -5.22 -3.35
N ILE A 90 -4.40 -5.04 -2.22
CA ILE A 90 -5.85 -4.96 -2.06
C ILE A 90 -6.14 -3.59 -1.48
N SER A 91 -7.11 -2.88 -2.02
CA SER A 91 -7.55 -1.60 -1.47
C SER A 91 -8.85 -1.80 -0.70
N PHE A 92 -8.86 -1.34 0.55
CA PHE A 92 -10.07 -1.20 1.36
C PHE A 92 -10.52 0.24 1.30
N GLU A 93 -11.74 0.47 0.91
CA GLU A 93 -12.19 1.79 0.53
C GLU A 93 -13.47 2.17 1.25
N ILE A 94 -13.52 3.41 1.71
CA ILE A 94 -14.71 4.03 2.27
C ILE A 94 -15.04 5.21 1.36
N ALA A 95 -16.17 5.15 0.66
CA ALA A 95 -16.57 6.22 -0.21
C ALA A 95 -17.96 6.75 0.17
N ALA A 96 -18.03 8.06 0.34
CA ALA A 96 -19.27 8.79 0.46
C ALA A 96 -19.65 9.33 -0.93
N ILE A 97 -20.66 8.74 -1.52
CA ILE A 97 -21.17 9.06 -2.86
C ILE A 97 -22.70 9.20 -2.75
N ASP A 98 -23.27 10.24 -3.33
CA ASP A 98 -24.70 10.53 -3.26
C ASP A 98 -25.24 10.56 -1.83
N GLN A 99 -24.48 11.15 -0.89
CA GLN A 99 -24.80 11.23 0.53
C GLN A 99 -24.92 9.85 1.24
N ARG A 100 -24.35 8.80 0.66
CA ARG A 100 -24.33 7.45 1.25
C ARG A 100 -22.88 7.00 1.42
N ILE A 101 -22.58 6.52 2.60
CA ILE A 101 -21.28 5.90 2.90
C ILE A 101 -21.39 4.43 2.53
N ARG A 102 -20.45 3.99 1.70
CA ARG A 102 -20.33 2.61 1.25
C ARG A 102 -18.91 2.11 1.48
N PHE A 103 -18.79 0.81 1.67
CA PHE A 103 -17.52 0.14 1.86
C PHE A 103 -17.23 -0.71 0.64
N TYR A 104 -16.01 -0.60 0.12
CA TYR A 104 -15.60 -1.34 -1.03
C TYR A 104 -14.28 -2.06 -0.79
N VAL A 105 -14.05 -3.10 -1.55
CA VAL A 105 -12.75 -3.76 -1.67
C VAL A 105 -12.40 -3.86 -3.14
N TRP A 106 -11.28 -3.27 -3.52
CA TRP A 106 -10.74 -3.39 -4.85
C TRP A 106 -9.60 -4.42 -4.83
N THR A 107 -9.67 -5.40 -5.72
CA THR A 107 -8.77 -6.54 -5.74
C THR A 107 -8.52 -7.04 -7.17
N PRO A 108 -7.35 -7.64 -7.46
CA PRO A 108 -7.17 -8.38 -8.69
C PRO A 108 -8.24 -9.47 -8.87
N LYS A 109 -8.79 -9.59 -10.07
CA LYS A 109 -9.92 -10.47 -10.36
C LYS A 109 -9.67 -11.94 -10.00
N HIS A 110 -8.44 -12.42 -10.17
CA HIS A 110 -8.08 -13.79 -9.82
C HIS A 110 -8.01 -14.04 -8.31
N LEU A 111 -7.97 -12.99 -7.48
CA LEU A 111 -7.98 -13.06 -6.02
C LEU A 111 -9.37 -12.87 -5.41
N VAL A 112 -10.41 -12.54 -6.19
CA VAL A 112 -11.76 -12.27 -5.69
C VAL A 112 -12.24 -13.37 -4.76
N ASN A 113 -12.28 -14.62 -5.19
CA ASN A 113 -12.75 -15.74 -4.36
C ASN A 113 -11.95 -15.92 -3.07
N TYR A 114 -10.64 -15.63 -3.12
CA TYR A 114 -9.79 -15.70 -1.93
C TYR A 114 -10.15 -14.59 -0.95
N VAL A 115 -10.26 -13.36 -1.41
CA VAL A 115 -10.59 -12.18 -0.61
C VAL A 115 -11.98 -12.33 0.01
N GLU A 116 -12.98 -12.72 -0.77
CA GLU A 116 -14.33 -13.01 -0.28
C GLU A 116 -14.32 -14.08 0.81
N GLY A 117 -13.61 -15.19 0.58
CA GLY A 117 -13.47 -16.24 1.57
C GLY A 117 -12.87 -15.77 2.89
N GLN A 118 -11.86 -14.88 2.84
CA GLN A 118 -11.26 -14.30 4.04
C GLN A 118 -12.22 -13.33 4.75
N ILE A 119 -12.98 -12.54 3.99
CA ILE A 119 -13.99 -11.64 4.56
C ILE A 119 -15.11 -12.44 5.23
N TYR A 120 -15.69 -13.44 4.55
CA TYR A 120 -16.74 -14.28 5.12
C TYR A 120 -16.29 -15.08 6.35
N ALA A 121 -15.02 -15.50 6.40
CA ALA A 121 -14.47 -16.19 7.56
C ALA A 121 -14.52 -15.33 8.84
N GLN A 122 -14.33 -14.02 8.71
CA GLN A 122 -14.35 -13.08 9.85
C GLN A 122 -15.71 -12.40 10.01
N TYR A 123 -16.40 -12.13 8.92
CA TYR A 123 -17.66 -11.38 8.87
C TYR A 123 -18.72 -12.17 8.06
N PRO A 124 -19.27 -13.27 8.60
CA PRO A 124 -20.17 -14.16 7.85
C PRO A 124 -21.51 -13.51 7.46
N GLU A 125 -21.88 -12.42 8.10
CA GLU A 125 -23.15 -11.72 7.85
C GLU A 125 -23.03 -10.59 6.80
N VAL A 126 -21.81 -10.31 6.32
CA VAL A 126 -21.59 -9.31 5.27
C VAL A 126 -22.09 -9.87 3.94
N GLN A 127 -22.80 -9.04 3.18
CA GLN A 127 -23.13 -9.36 1.79
C GLN A 127 -22.10 -8.71 0.89
N ILE A 128 -21.61 -9.47 -0.08
CA ILE A 128 -20.59 -9.00 -1.04
C ILE A 128 -21.22 -9.04 -2.42
N GLU A 129 -21.17 -7.92 -3.13
CA GLU A 129 -21.64 -7.76 -4.49
C GLU A 129 -20.48 -7.34 -5.40
N GLU A 130 -20.26 -8.08 -6.49
CA GLU A 130 -19.30 -7.70 -7.51
C GLU A 130 -19.90 -6.59 -8.39
N LEU A 131 -19.21 -5.47 -8.50
CA LEU A 131 -19.65 -4.33 -9.31
C LEU A 131 -18.98 -4.36 -10.68
N ASP A 132 -19.78 -4.16 -11.73
CA ASP A 132 -19.26 -4.04 -13.11
C ASP A 132 -18.55 -2.70 -13.34
N GLU A 133 -18.96 -1.66 -12.64
CA GLU A 133 -18.43 -0.32 -12.76
C GLU A 133 -17.65 0.11 -11.51
N ASP A 134 -16.47 0.66 -11.75
CA ASP A 134 -15.63 1.23 -10.70
C ASP A 134 -15.96 2.72 -10.54
N TYR A 135 -16.39 3.12 -9.34
CA TYR A 135 -16.74 4.50 -9.04
C TYR A 135 -15.54 5.46 -9.24
N ALA A 136 -14.30 4.97 -9.09
CA ALA A 136 -13.10 5.77 -9.26
C ALA A 136 -12.77 6.07 -10.75
N ARG A 137 -13.40 5.36 -11.69
CA ARG A 137 -13.23 5.59 -13.14
C ARG A 137 -14.16 6.64 -13.70
N GLN A 138 -15.01 7.23 -12.88
CA GLN A 138 -15.89 8.31 -13.33
C GLN A 138 -15.05 9.53 -13.75
N GLU A 139 -15.47 10.17 -14.84
CA GLU A 139 -14.87 11.45 -15.24
C GLU A 139 -15.18 12.51 -14.16
N ILE A 140 -14.12 13.02 -13.54
CA ILE A 140 -14.24 14.10 -12.55
C ILE A 140 -14.48 15.40 -13.32
N THR A 141 -15.73 15.74 -13.50
CA THR A 141 -16.15 16.97 -14.20
C THR A 141 -16.17 18.21 -13.31
N GLN A 142 -15.96 18.03 -12.01
CA GLN A 142 -16.02 19.11 -11.04
C GLN A 142 -14.71 19.90 -11.01
N PRO A 143 -14.77 21.26 -10.96
CA PRO A 143 -13.58 22.11 -10.97
C PRO A 143 -12.77 22.07 -9.67
N TYR A 144 -13.28 21.43 -8.64
CA TYR A 144 -12.65 21.37 -7.31
C TYR A 144 -12.36 19.91 -6.93
N PHE A 145 -11.17 19.48 -7.25
CA PHE A 145 -10.63 18.18 -6.84
C PHE A 145 -9.43 18.41 -5.92
N HIS A 146 -9.46 17.77 -4.76
CA HIS A 146 -8.34 17.75 -3.83
C HIS A 146 -7.99 16.31 -3.49
N SER A 147 -6.72 15.98 -3.51
CA SER A 147 -6.21 14.69 -3.07
C SER A 147 -5.06 14.87 -2.10
N GLY A 148 -4.85 13.90 -1.24
CA GLY A 148 -3.75 13.87 -0.30
C GLY A 148 -3.40 12.45 0.09
N GLU A 149 -2.17 12.25 0.52
CA GLU A 149 -1.68 10.98 1.02
C GLU A 149 -1.34 11.12 2.51
N ILE A 150 -1.78 10.16 3.30
CA ILE A 150 -1.42 10.08 4.72
C ILE A 150 -0.17 9.24 4.83
N THR A 151 0.92 9.86 5.26
CA THR A 151 2.22 9.20 5.43
C THR A 151 2.63 9.16 6.90
N LEU A 152 3.51 8.22 7.24
CA LEU A 152 4.10 8.17 8.58
C LEU A 152 5.03 9.38 8.79
N ASN A 153 4.90 10.04 9.94
CA ASN A 153 5.77 11.16 10.33
C ASN A 153 7.15 10.70 10.85
N SER A 154 7.31 9.40 11.06
CA SER A 154 8.53 8.79 11.59
C SER A 154 8.91 7.58 10.73
N ASP A 155 10.10 7.04 11.00
CA ASP A 155 10.63 5.82 10.37
C ASP A 155 9.62 4.66 10.52
N ASP A 156 9.42 3.89 9.47
CA ASP A 156 8.49 2.75 9.40
C ASP A 156 8.83 1.59 10.36
N THR A 157 10.03 1.60 10.92
CA THR A 157 10.44 0.66 11.97
C THR A 157 9.91 1.02 13.36
N ILE A 158 9.32 2.21 13.51
CA ILE A 158 8.70 2.65 14.76
C ILE A 158 7.24 2.21 14.78
N PRO A 159 6.81 1.40 15.79
CA PRO A 159 5.44 0.93 15.84
C PRO A 159 4.45 2.09 15.99
N ILE A 160 3.36 2.00 15.26
CA ILE A 160 2.19 2.88 15.42
C ILE A 160 1.30 2.37 16.55
N ARG A 161 0.48 3.24 17.10
CA ARG A 161 -0.56 2.83 18.05
C ARG A 161 -1.55 1.90 17.38
N THR A 162 -1.95 0.85 18.10
CA THR A 162 -2.95 -0.11 17.67
C THR A 162 -4.24 0.03 18.51
N PHE A 163 -5.31 -0.60 18.08
CA PHE A 163 -6.64 -0.48 18.68
C PHE A 163 -6.71 -0.68 20.20
N PRO A 164 -5.91 -1.55 20.87
CA PRO A 164 -5.96 -1.69 22.30
C PRO A 164 -5.57 -0.44 23.10
N SER A 165 -4.85 0.48 22.45
CA SER A 165 -4.37 1.73 23.07
C SER A 165 -5.25 2.94 22.78
N PHE A 166 -6.35 2.79 22.04
CA PHE A 166 -7.29 3.87 21.76
C PHE A 166 -8.38 3.95 22.82
N GLU A 167 -8.52 5.11 23.43
CA GLU A 167 -9.64 5.43 24.35
C GLU A 167 -10.90 5.85 23.58
N VAL A 168 -10.72 6.36 22.36
CA VAL A 168 -11.78 6.87 21.49
C VAL A 168 -11.56 6.33 20.09
N ASP A 169 -12.63 6.05 19.36
CA ASP A 169 -12.58 5.63 17.97
C ASP A 169 -11.81 6.66 17.10
N PRO A 170 -10.65 6.30 16.56
CA PRO A 170 -9.85 7.22 15.74
C PRO A 170 -10.52 7.58 14.40
N LEU A 171 -11.48 6.78 13.95
CA LEU A 171 -12.24 7.02 12.72
C LEU A 171 -13.44 7.94 12.93
N ALA A 172 -13.82 8.25 14.19
CA ALA A 172 -14.99 9.08 14.48
C ALA A 172 -14.92 10.46 13.79
N GLY A 173 -13.76 11.07 13.72
CA GLY A 173 -13.56 12.33 13.01
C GLY A 173 -13.73 12.22 11.49
N LEU A 174 -13.25 11.14 10.90
CA LEU A 174 -13.38 10.86 9.48
C LEU A 174 -14.84 10.56 9.10
N THR A 175 -15.50 9.68 9.83
CA THR A 175 -16.89 9.33 9.58
C THR A 175 -17.83 10.51 9.78
N ALA A 176 -17.55 11.37 10.77
CA ALA A 176 -18.29 12.61 10.96
C ALA A 176 -18.11 13.59 9.77
N THR A 177 -16.93 13.62 9.16
CA THR A 177 -16.68 14.44 7.97
C THR A 177 -17.40 13.88 6.75
N LEU A 178 -17.36 12.56 6.54
CA LEU A 178 -18.10 11.88 5.47
C LEU A 178 -19.61 12.11 5.57
N ALA A 179 -20.14 12.14 6.81
CA ALA A 179 -21.56 12.36 7.05
C ALA A 179 -22.02 13.83 6.87
N LYS A 180 -21.06 14.79 6.76
CA LYS A 180 -21.35 16.21 6.56
C LYS A 180 -21.40 16.67 5.10
N LEU A 181 -21.23 15.78 4.14
CA LEU A 181 -21.39 16.13 2.74
C LEU A 181 -22.84 16.56 2.47
N GLU A 182 -23.02 17.83 2.17
CA GLU A 182 -24.36 18.44 2.04
C GLU A 182 -24.91 18.32 0.63
N ASN A 183 -24.03 18.38 -0.38
CA ASN A 183 -24.45 18.34 -1.77
C ASN A 183 -24.32 16.92 -2.34
N LYS A 184 -25.32 16.52 -3.13
CA LYS A 184 -25.27 15.21 -3.82
C LYS A 184 -24.10 15.04 -4.77
N ASN A 185 -23.53 16.15 -5.28
CA ASN A 185 -22.40 16.14 -6.20
C ASN A 185 -21.05 16.12 -5.48
N GLU A 186 -21.04 16.25 -4.13
CA GLU A 186 -19.84 16.12 -3.35
C GLU A 186 -19.56 14.65 -3.05
N GLN A 187 -18.32 14.27 -3.25
CA GLN A 187 -17.86 12.92 -2.96
C GLN A 187 -16.58 12.99 -2.13
N MET A 188 -16.40 12.02 -1.25
CA MET A 188 -15.16 11.86 -0.48
C MET A 188 -14.78 10.39 -0.44
N TRP A 189 -13.54 10.09 -0.83
CA TRP A 189 -13.03 8.74 -0.88
C TRP A 189 -11.83 8.60 0.05
N ILE A 190 -11.79 7.50 0.77
CA ILE A 190 -10.68 7.10 1.62
C ILE A 190 -10.26 5.72 1.15
N GLN A 191 -9.04 5.59 0.67
CA GLN A 191 -8.51 4.35 0.12
C GLN A 191 -7.30 3.90 0.95
N ILE A 192 -7.35 2.68 1.45
CA ILE A 192 -6.31 2.06 2.27
C ILE A 192 -5.73 0.90 1.48
N LEU A 193 -4.58 1.12 0.88
CA LEU A 193 -3.88 0.10 0.11
C LEU A 193 -3.08 -0.81 1.04
N SER A 194 -3.39 -2.10 1.01
CA SER A 194 -2.73 -3.13 1.79
C SER A 194 -1.94 -4.06 0.86
N GLN A 195 -0.64 -4.17 1.09
CA GLN A 195 0.25 -5.02 0.33
C GLN A 195 1.11 -5.85 1.29
N PRO A 196 1.17 -7.18 1.15
CA PRO A 196 2.05 -7.98 1.97
C PRO A 196 3.51 -7.76 1.60
N ILE A 197 4.36 -7.79 2.60
CA ILE A 197 5.82 -7.71 2.46
C ILE A 197 6.47 -8.96 3.05
N ASP A 198 7.68 -9.27 2.60
CA ASP A 198 8.45 -10.37 3.14
C ASP A 198 9.03 -10.05 4.53
N ASP A 199 9.59 -11.07 5.20
CA ASP A 199 10.13 -10.93 6.56
C ASP A 199 11.41 -10.09 6.66
N SER A 200 11.88 -9.48 5.59
CA SER A 200 13.11 -8.66 5.59
C SER A 200 13.01 -7.43 6.49
N TRP A 201 11.82 -6.92 6.73
CA TRP A 201 11.57 -5.81 7.65
C TRP A 201 11.97 -6.12 9.09
N HIS A 202 11.85 -7.39 9.55
CA HIS A 202 12.32 -7.82 10.87
C HIS A 202 13.80 -7.55 11.07
N GLN A 203 14.62 -7.81 10.05
CA GLN A 203 16.06 -7.54 10.11
C GLN A 203 16.35 -6.05 10.20
N THR A 204 15.55 -5.22 9.53
CA THR A 204 15.68 -3.77 9.59
C THR A 204 15.30 -3.26 10.97
N GLY A 205 14.20 -3.75 11.55
CA GLY A 205 13.80 -3.47 12.93
C GLY A 205 14.86 -3.89 13.95
N ALA A 206 15.38 -5.12 13.84
CA ALA A 206 16.44 -5.62 14.73
C ALA A 206 17.71 -4.77 14.66
N ARG A 207 18.14 -4.35 13.45
CA ARG A 207 19.27 -3.43 13.28
C ARG A 207 19.02 -2.09 13.95
N LYS A 208 17.82 -1.54 13.84
CA LYS A 208 17.43 -0.28 14.47
C LYS A 208 17.48 -0.39 15.99
N ILE A 209 16.89 -1.44 16.55
CA ILE A 209 16.92 -1.71 17.99
C ILE A 209 18.36 -1.81 18.49
N ASN A 210 19.22 -2.55 17.78
CA ASN A 210 20.62 -2.69 18.15
C ASN A 210 21.38 -1.35 18.09
N SER A 211 21.12 -0.51 17.09
CA SER A 211 21.73 0.82 16.98
C SER A 211 21.33 1.73 18.14
N ILE A 212 20.08 1.66 18.57
CA ILE A 212 19.57 2.41 19.73
C ILE A 212 20.25 1.91 21.02
N LYS A 213 20.33 0.59 21.23
CA LYS A 213 20.98 -0.01 22.40
C LYS A 213 22.46 0.32 22.49
N GLN A 214 23.15 0.49 21.37
CA GLN A 214 24.58 0.88 21.32
C GLN A 214 24.81 2.40 21.42
N GLY A 215 23.77 3.20 21.62
CA GLY A 215 23.87 4.65 21.73
C GLY A 215 24.16 5.40 20.43
N ASN A 216 24.24 4.69 19.29
CA ASN A 216 24.50 5.25 17.97
C ASN A 216 23.22 5.68 17.22
N GLY A 217 22.05 5.42 17.77
CA GLY A 217 20.77 5.79 17.21
C GLY A 217 20.40 7.20 17.64
N SER A 218 20.47 8.19 16.74
CA SER A 218 19.80 9.47 16.93
C SER A 218 18.28 9.23 16.93
N MET A 219 17.74 9.09 18.12
CA MET A 219 16.29 9.22 18.29
C MET A 219 15.96 10.70 18.28
N GLY A 220 15.32 11.15 17.20
CA GLY A 220 14.74 12.51 17.18
C GLY A 220 13.88 12.74 18.43
N GLY A 221 14.29 13.64 19.21
CA GLY A 221 13.95 14.36 20.43
C GLY A 221 12.65 14.09 21.20
N LYS A 222 11.82 13.06 20.97
CA LYS A 222 10.58 12.85 21.74
C LYS A 222 10.34 11.41 22.24
N PHE A 223 11.19 10.45 21.92
CA PHE A 223 10.94 9.03 22.22
C PHE A 223 11.66 8.48 23.44
N GLY A 224 12.53 9.25 24.09
CA GLY A 224 13.25 8.81 25.31
C GLY A 224 12.33 8.47 26.51
N GLY A 225 11.10 9.02 26.53
CA GLY A 225 10.13 8.74 27.57
C GLY A 225 9.33 7.44 27.39
N PHE A 226 9.14 6.99 26.15
CA PHE A 226 8.26 5.86 25.88
C PHE A 226 8.91 4.48 26.13
N LEU A 227 10.23 4.38 25.93
CA LEU A 227 10.95 3.12 26.21
C LEU A 227 11.21 2.87 27.70
N GLY A 228 11.07 3.89 28.56
CA GLY A 228 11.16 3.76 30.01
C GLY A 228 9.95 3.09 30.66
N GLU A 229 8.81 3.02 29.95
CA GLU A 229 7.58 2.38 30.44
C GLU A 229 7.41 0.92 29.98
N ILE A 230 8.28 0.43 29.08
CA ILE A 230 8.18 -0.94 28.50
C ILE A 230 9.27 -1.88 29.05
N ILE A 231 10.25 -1.36 29.82
CA ILE A 231 11.28 -2.13 30.51
C ILE A 231 11.02 -2.11 32.01
#